data_4acabb5115d292f791eeb76c2c6bde92
#
_entry.id   4acabb5115d292f791eeb76c2c6bde92
#
_cell.length_a   1.000
_cell.length_b   1.000
_cell.length_c   1.000
_cell.angle_alpha   90.00
_cell.angle_beta   90.00
_cell.angle_gamma   90.00
#
_symmetry.space_group_name_H-M   'P 1'
#
loop_
_entity.id
_entity.type
_entity.pdbx_description
1 polymer ?
#
loop_
_entity_poly.entity_id
_entity_poly.type
_entity_poly.pdbx_seq_one_letter_code
_entity_poly.pdbx_strand_id
1 'polypeptide(L)'
;MTVFLLLLLGLLVGCFGTMVGAGGGFILVPILLLLYPDKDPEIITSISLAVVFLNASSGSVAYAFKKRIDYKSAWLFCITTLPGSVLGALSTSYIPRNTFNLIFGTILSILAITLIIKPTKNLSKHTDKEKKSFWWMARYLIDIEGVRHIYRYNLLLGIVLSFFVGFASSLLGIGGGIIHVPAMVNLLNFPIHIATATSHFVLSLMGLSGTIVHYLKGDLHEGLFEVLYLGIGVIIGAQIGARLSTKIKGKVIIQCLAIALLIVAVRILWATLF
;
A
#
# COMPACT_ATOMS: atom_id res chain seq x y z
N MET A 1 -22.26 -1.49 -12.85
CA MET A 1 -21.19 -0.70 -13.55
C MET A 1 -20.83 -1.42 -14.86
N THR A 2 -20.56 -0.71 -15.94
CA THR A 2 -20.17 -1.37 -17.20
C THR A 2 -18.77 -1.98 -17.07
N VAL A 3 -18.52 -3.12 -17.72
CA VAL A 3 -17.21 -3.80 -17.76
C VAL A 3 -16.10 -2.85 -18.15
N PHE A 4 -16.34 -1.98 -19.13
CA PHE A 4 -15.38 -0.98 -19.58
C PHE A 4 -14.94 -0.02 -18.47
N LEU A 5 -15.88 0.45 -17.62
CA LEU A 5 -15.56 1.35 -16.51
C LEU A 5 -14.73 0.65 -15.43
N LEU A 6 -15.00 -0.64 -15.15
CA LEU A 6 -14.19 -1.43 -14.20
C LEU A 6 -12.75 -1.63 -14.70
N LEU A 7 -12.58 -1.96 -15.97
CA LEU A 7 -11.26 -2.10 -16.59
C LEU A 7 -10.47 -0.78 -16.55
N LEU A 8 -11.11 0.33 -16.91
CA LEU A 8 -10.49 1.66 -16.89
C LEU A 8 -10.13 2.09 -15.48
N LEU A 9 -11.04 1.89 -14.51
CA LEU A 9 -10.78 2.17 -13.11
C LEU A 9 -9.61 1.32 -12.59
N GLY A 10 -9.60 0.02 -12.89
CA GLY A 10 -8.50 -0.87 -12.54
C GLY A 10 -7.16 -0.38 -13.12
N LEU A 11 -7.14 0.00 -14.39
CA LEU A 11 -5.93 0.52 -15.05
C LEU A 11 -5.40 1.79 -14.37
N LEU A 12 -6.27 2.76 -14.06
CA LEU A 12 -5.89 4.00 -13.40
C LEU A 12 -5.41 3.75 -11.97
N VAL A 13 -6.17 2.96 -11.19
CA VAL A 13 -5.82 2.58 -9.81
C VAL A 13 -4.50 1.80 -9.79
N GLY A 14 -4.32 0.86 -10.72
CA GLY A 14 -3.10 0.08 -10.84
C GLY A 14 -1.88 0.92 -11.19
N CYS A 15 -2.02 1.81 -12.16
CA CYS A 15 -0.96 2.73 -12.56
C CYS A 15 -0.54 3.65 -11.41
N PHE A 16 -1.50 4.35 -10.81
CA PHE A 16 -1.22 5.28 -9.72
C PHE A 16 -0.74 4.57 -8.46
N GLY A 17 -1.42 3.47 -8.08
CA GLY A 17 -1.06 2.67 -6.90
C GLY A 17 0.34 2.10 -6.96
N THR A 18 0.77 1.61 -8.13
CA THR A 18 2.13 1.10 -8.33
C THR A 18 3.16 2.24 -8.39
N MET A 19 2.85 3.34 -9.05
CA MET A 19 3.74 4.50 -9.13
C MET A 19 4.10 5.03 -7.73
N VAL A 20 3.12 5.07 -6.83
CA VAL A 20 3.28 5.54 -5.44
C VAL A 20 3.83 4.45 -4.52
N GLY A 21 3.67 3.17 -4.87
CA GLY A 21 4.04 2.04 -4.02
C GLY A 21 2.95 1.64 -3.01
N ALA A 22 1.72 2.10 -3.23
CA ALA A 22 0.62 1.96 -2.29
C ALA A 22 -0.36 0.81 -2.61
N GLY A 23 -0.20 0.14 -3.75
CA GLY A 23 -1.06 -0.98 -4.15
C GLY A 23 -2.45 -0.59 -4.66
N GLY A 24 -2.84 0.68 -4.59
CA GLY A 24 -4.09 1.22 -5.17
C GLY A 24 -5.36 1.06 -4.34
N GLY A 25 -5.39 0.21 -3.32
CA GLY A 25 -6.58 -0.03 -2.49
C GLY A 25 -7.13 1.22 -1.82
N PHE A 26 -6.27 2.15 -1.45
CA PHE A 26 -6.68 3.41 -0.83
C PHE A 26 -7.51 4.34 -1.73
N ILE A 27 -7.42 4.18 -3.05
CA ILE A 27 -8.30 4.85 -4.02
C ILE A 27 -9.51 3.96 -4.28
N LEU A 28 -9.28 2.65 -4.40
CA LEU A 28 -10.32 1.70 -4.78
C LEU A 28 -11.42 1.59 -3.73
N VAL A 29 -11.06 1.42 -2.43
CA VAL A 29 -12.05 1.26 -1.35
C VAL A 29 -13.05 2.41 -1.29
N PRO A 30 -12.65 3.70 -1.26
CA PRO A 30 -13.61 4.80 -1.26
C PRO A 30 -14.51 4.81 -2.48
N ILE A 31 -13.95 4.51 -3.66
CA ILE A 31 -14.72 4.47 -4.89
C ILE A 31 -15.76 3.34 -4.83
N LEU A 32 -15.37 2.16 -4.34
CA LEU A 32 -16.30 1.04 -4.18
C LEU A 32 -17.37 1.33 -3.12
N LEU A 33 -17.03 1.96 -2.00
CA LEU A 33 -17.97 2.38 -0.96
C LEU A 33 -19.05 3.35 -1.50
N LEU A 34 -18.68 4.17 -2.48
CA LEU A 34 -19.60 5.11 -3.12
C LEU A 34 -20.44 4.46 -4.23
N LEU A 35 -19.84 3.53 -4.97
CA LEU A 35 -20.52 2.84 -6.06
C LEU A 35 -21.46 1.72 -5.59
N TYR A 36 -21.15 1.14 -4.44
CA TYR A 36 -21.90 0.04 -3.83
C TYR A 36 -22.26 0.37 -2.38
N PRO A 37 -23.20 1.33 -2.16
CA PRO A 37 -23.59 1.78 -0.82
C PRO A 37 -24.25 0.68 0.01
N ASP A 38 -24.82 -0.32 -0.64
CA ASP A 38 -25.55 -1.42 0.00
C ASP A 38 -24.66 -2.62 0.33
N LYS A 39 -23.42 -2.67 -0.21
CA LYS A 39 -22.48 -3.78 0.09
C LYS A 39 -21.79 -3.56 1.45
N ASP A 40 -21.63 -4.63 2.20
CA ASP A 40 -20.92 -4.61 3.47
C ASP A 40 -19.44 -4.26 3.30
N PRO A 41 -18.81 -3.61 4.30
CA PRO A 41 -17.39 -3.27 4.27
C PRO A 41 -16.47 -4.47 4.01
N GLU A 42 -16.85 -5.65 4.46
CA GLU A 42 -16.14 -6.91 4.27
C GLU A 42 -16.01 -7.28 2.79
N ILE A 43 -17.12 -7.16 2.04
CA ILE A 43 -17.15 -7.46 0.60
C ILE A 43 -16.28 -6.43 -0.14
N ILE A 44 -16.39 -5.16 0.21
CA ILE A 44 -15.59 -4.09 -0.40
C ILE A 44 -14.10 -4.28 -0.10
N THR A 45 -13.77 -4.64 1.15
CA THR A 45 -12.39 -4.93 1.57
C THR A 45 -11.85 -6.16 0.86
N SER A 46 -12.66 -7.21 0.70
CA SER A 46 -12.28 -8.44 -0.01
C SER A 46 -11.93 -8.17 -1.48
N ILE A 47 -12.78 -7.41 -2.18
CA ILE A 47 -12.54 -6.97 -3.57
C ILE A 47 -11.24 -6.19 -3.64
N SER A 48 -11.09 -5.22 -2.74
CA SER A 48 -9.91 -4.35 -2.75
C SER A 48 -8.61 -5.12 -2.47
N LEU A 49 -8.58 -6.01 -1.49
CA LEU A 49 -7.38 -6.80 -1.18
C LEU A 49 -6.99 -7.73 -2.32
N ALA A 50 -7.97 -8.34 -3.00
CA ALA A 50 -7.71 -9.17 -4.18
C ALA A 50 -7.12 -8.33 -5.33
N VAL A 51 -7.66 -7.15 -5.59
CA VAL A 51 -7.13 -6.22 -6.60
C VAL A 51 -5.75 -5.70 -6.21
N VAL A 52 -5.51 -5.39 -4.93
CA VAL A 52 -4.20 -5.00 -4.41
C VAL A 52 -3.18 -6.11 -4.58
N PHE A 53 -3.56 -7.37 -4.31
CA PHE A 53 -2.70 -8.53 -4.54
C PHE A 53 -2.27 -8.60 -6.01
N LEU A 54 -3.19 -8.51 -6.96
CA LEU A 54 -2.91 -8.56 -8.39
C LEU A 54 -2.02 -7.39 -8.83
N ASN A 55 -2.35 -6.18 -8.38
CA ASN A 55 -1.57 -4.98 -8.65
C ASN A 55 -0.15 -5.08 -8.08
N ALA A 56 -0.03 -5.42 -6.81
CA ALA A 56 1.25 -5.49 -6.13
C ALA A 56 2.13 -6.63 -6.67
N SER A 57 1.54 -7.76 -7.05
CA SER A 57 2.26 -8.85 -7.72
C SER A 57 2.80 -8.41 -9.08
N SER A 58 1.97 -7.81 -9.93
CA SER A 58 2.40 -7.28 -11.23
C SER A 58 3.46 -6.18 -11.08
N GLY A 59 3.26 -5.23 -10.16
CA GLY A 59 4.23 -4.17 -9.87
C GLY A 59 5.54 -4.70 -9.30
N SER A 60 5.50 -5.72 -8.44
CA SER A 60 6.70 -6.37 -7.89
C SER A 60 7.54 -7.02 -8.97
N VAL A 61 6.92 -7.69 -9.94
CA VAL A 61 7.63 -8.23 -11.11
C VAL A 61 8.36 -7.12 -11.86
N ALA A 62 7.67 -5.99 -12.14
CA ALA A 62 8.29 -4.86 -12.82
C ALA A 62 9.47 -4.24 -12.02
N TYR A 63 9.34 -4.14 -10.70
CA TYR A 63 10.41 -3.63 -9.83
C TYR A 63 11.55 -4.63 -9.61
N ALA A 64 11.28 -5.93 -9.68
CA ALA A 64 12.30 -6.98 -9.66
C ALA A 64 13.24 -6.85 -10.86
N PHE A 65 12.71 -6.65 -12.06
CA PHE A 65 13.54 -6.38 -13.26
C PHE A 65 14.39 -5.12 -13.12
N LYS A 66 13.93 -4.12 -12.34
CA LYS A 66 14.70 -2.91 -12.06
C LYS A 66 15.73 -3.08 -10.95
N LYS A 67 15.82 -4.25 -10.32
CA LYS A 67 16.70 -4.55 -9.18
C LYS A 67 16.53 -3.56 -8.01
N ARG A 68 15.30 -3.10 -7.76
CA ARG A 68 14.98 -2.11 -6.71
C ARG A 68 14.35 -2.69 -5.46
N ILE A 69 14.09 -4.00 -5.42
CA ILE A 69 13.53 -4.68 -4.25
C ILE A 69 14.66 -5.09 -3.30
N ASP A 70 14.63 -4.60 -2.06
CA ASP A 70 15.46 -5.14 -0.99
C ASP A 70 14.82 -6.40 -0.40
N TYR A 71 15.05 -7.54 -1.05
CA TYR A 71 14.45 -8.81 -0.66
C TYR A 71 14.74 -9.22 0.78
N LYS A 72 15.94 -8.91 1.30
CA LYS A 72 16.29 -9.26 2.68
C LYS A 72 15.43 -8.52 3.69
N SER A 73 15.26 -7.22 3.50
CA SER A 73 14.35 -6.42 4.34
C SER A 73 12.88 -6.79 4.09
N ALA A 74 12.50 -7.04 2.83
CA ALA A 74 11.14 -7.42 2.46
C ALA A 74 10.67 -8.70 3.17
N TRP A 75 11.46 -9.76 3.16
CA TRP A 75 11.12 -11.01 3.84
C TRP A 75 10.99 -10.83 5.36
N LEU A 76 11.88 -10.05 5.97
CA LEU A 76 11.79 -9.76 7.41
C LEU A 76 10.50 -9.00 7.76
N PHE A 77 10.08 -8.07 6.90
CA PHE A 77 8.81 -7.36 7.08
C PHE A 77 7.60 -8.27 6.81
N CYS A 78 7.67 -9.16 5.82
CA CYS A 78 6.61 -10.12 5.52
C CYS A 78 6.28 -11.02 6.70
N ILE A 79 7.29 -11.51 7.44
CA ILE A 79 7.08 -12.41 8.59
C ILE A 79 6.11 -11.79 9.62
N THR A 80 6.12 -10.47 9.77
CA THR A 80 5.25 -9.78 10.74
C THR A 80 4.03 -9.14 10.10
N THR A 81 4.13 -8.73 8.83
CA THR A 81 2.98 -8.20 8.09
C THR A 81 1.91 -9.26 7.86
N LEU A 82 2.30 -10.53 7.60
CA LEU A 82 1.35 -11.61 7.34
C LEU A 82 0.42 -11.89 8.53
N PRO A 83 0.89 -12.16 9.76
CA PRO A 83 -0.01 -12.33 10.89
C PRO A 83 -0.84 -11.09 11.18
N GLY A 84 -0.29 -9.88 11.03
CA GLY A 84 -1.06 -8.64 11.14
C GLY A 84 -2.19 -8.59 10.10
N SER A 85 -1.90 -8.94 8.85
CA SER A 85 -2.87 -8.98 7.76
C SER A 85 -4.02 -9.97 8.02
N VAL A 86 -3.70 -11.16 8.46
CA VAL A 86 -4.72 -12.18 8.80
C VAL A 86 -5.64 -11.67 9.92
N LEU A 87 -5.06 -11.14 10.99
CA LEU A 87 -5.84 -10.57 12.10
C LEU A 87 -6.70 -9.38 11.64
N GLY A 88 -6.17 -8.50 10.79
CA GLY A 88 -6.91 -7.37 10.24
C GLY A 88 -8.11 -7.82 9.40
N ALA A 89 -7.91 -8.76 8.47
CA ALA A 89 -8.97 -9.30 7.63
C ALA A 89 -10.06 -10.05 8.42
N LEU A 90 -9.68 -10.77 9.49
CA LEU A 90 -10.65 -11.41 10.39
C LEU A 90 -11.44 -10.40 11.19
N SER A 91 -10.84 -9.26 11.53
CA SER A 91 -11.48 -8.23 12.36
C SER A 91 -12.49 -7.37 11.59
N THR A 92 -12.46 -7.35 10.25
CA THR A 92 -13.33 -6.50 9.42
C THR A 92 -14.81 -6.79 9.68
N SER A 93 -15.19 -8.06 9.87
CA SER A 93 -16.57 -8.49 10.12
C SER A 93 -17.20 -8.00 11.43
N TYR A 94 -16.37 -7.56 12.36
CA TYR A 94 -16.85 -7.07 13.65
C TYR A 94 -17.08 -5.55 13.67
N ILE A 95 -16.81 -4.86 12.55
CA ILE A 95 -16.86 -3.39 12.50
C ILE A 95 -18.05 -2.93 11.66
N PRO A 96 -19.06 -2.27 12.29
CA PRO A 96 -20.17 -1.68 11.56
C PRO A 96 -19.70 -0.65 10.53
N ARG A 97 -20.42 -0.50 9.43
CA ARG A 97 -20.04 0.38 8.31
C ARG A 97 -19.71 1.82 8.72
N ASN A 98 -20.52 2.43 9.58
CA ASN A 98 -20.27 3.81 10.03
C ASN A 98 -18.95 3.92 10.80
N THR A 99 -18.67 2.95 11.70
CA THR A 99 -17.41 2.89 12.45
C THR A 99 -16.23 2.66 11.51
N PHE A 100 -16.39 1.78 10.52
CA PHE A 100 -15.39 1.54 9.47
C PHE A 100 -15.04 2.83 8.73
N ASN A 101 -16.04 3.55 8.24
CA ASN A 101 -15.86 4.81 7.52
C ASN A 101 -15.17 5.88 8.38
N LEU A 102 -15.53 6.00 9.67
CA LEU A 102 -14.89 6.95 10.59
C LEU A 102 -13.42 6.61 10.83
N ILE A 103 -13.12 5.36 11.14
CA ILE A 103 -11.73 4.89 11.32
C ILE A 103 -10.92 5.13 10.05
N PHE A 104 -11.47 4.73 8.91
CA PHE A 104 -10.84 4.86 7.60
C PHE A 104 -10.54 6.34 7.27
N GLY A 105 -11.54 7.20 7.32
CA GLY A 105 -11.39 8.63 7.04
C GLY A 105 -10.42 9.33 8.00
N THR A 106 -10.44 8.97 9.27
CA THR A 106 -9.53 9.52 10.28
C THR A 106 -8.07 9.13 10.00
N ILE A 107 -7.82 7.84 9.74
CA ILE A 107 -6.47 7.35 9.42
C ILE A 107 -5.94 8.03 8.15
N LEU A 108 -6.76 8.12 7.10
CA LEU A 108 -6.35 8.79 5.86
C LEU A 108 -6.06 10.28 6.08
N SER A 109 -6.85 10.99 6.90
CA SER A 109 -6.62 12.39 7.25
C SER A 109 -5.29 12.59 7.96
N ILE A 110 -5.01 11.79 8.98
CA ILE A 110 -3.75 11.84 9.73
C ILE A 110 -2.55 11.60 8.81
N LEU A 111 -2.65 10.61 7.92
CA LEU A 111 -1.60 10.31 6.94
C LEU A 111 -1.40 11.46 5.96
N ALA A 112 -2.47 12.02 5.39
CA ALA A 112 -2.40 13.14 4.48
C ALA A 112 -1.72 14.36 5.12
N ILE A 113 -2.17 14.74 6.32
CA ILE A 113 -1.60 15.86 7.07
C ILE A 113 -0.12 15.62 7.39
N THR A 114 0.23 14.41 7.82
CA THR A 114 1.63 14.06 8.14
C THR A 114 2.53 14.18 6.91
N LEU A 115 2.06 13.74 5.73
CA LEU A 115 2.81 13.81 4.48
C LEU A 115 2.96 15.25 3.96
N ILE A 116 1.97 16.12 4.22
CA ILE A 116 2.01 17.54 3.84
C ILE A 116 2.99 18.31 4.75
N ILE A 117 2.90 18.09 6.06
CA ILE A 117 3.69 18.85 7.06
C ILE A 117 5.16 18.40 7.09
N LYS A 118 5.42 17.10 6.89
CA LYS A 118 6.77 16.53 6.88
C LYS A 118 7.16 16.11 5.46
N PRO A 119 7.48 17.07 4.57
CA PRO A 119 8.00 16.70 3.26
C PRO A 119 9.28 15.89 3.47
N THR A 120 9.43 14.86 2.67
CA THR A 120 10.53 13.87 2.72
C THR A 120 11.88 14.58 2.90
N LYS A 121 12.57 14.29 3.98
CA LYS A 121 13.95 14.75 4.18
C LYS A 121 14.78 14.20 3.03
N ASN A 122 15.47 15.08 2.29
CA ASN A 122 16.53 14.66 1.38
C ASN A 122 17.60 13.93 2.22
N LEU A 123 17.58 12.62 2.15
CA LEU A 123 18.52 11.73 2.84
C LEU A 123 19.88 11.75 2.13
N SER A 124 20.54 12.92 2.11
CA SER A 124 21.90 13.06 1.61
C SER A 124 22.90 13.43 2.72
N LYS A 125 22.54 13.25 3.98
CA LYS A 125 23.51 13.39 5.07
C LYS A 125 23.67 12.05 5.79
N HIS A 126 24.72 11.33 5.42
CA HIS A 126 25.35 10.34 6.27
C HIS A 126 25.67 11.03 7.61
N THR A 127 24.85 10.86 8.60
CA THR A 127 25.26 11.08 9.97
C THR A 127 25.96 9.80 10.40
N ASP A 128 27.28 9.80 10.23
CA ASP A 128 28.21 8.85 10.81
C ASP A 128 28.22 8.97 12.35
N LYS A 129 27.10 8.73 12.98
CA LYS A 129 27.09 8.35 14.38
C LYS A 129 26.89 6.85 14.41
N GLU A 130 28.01 6.14 14.56
CA GLU A 130 28.05 4.70 14.84
C GLU A 130 27.24 4.39 16.10
N LYS A 131 25.93 4.24 15.96
CA LYS A 131 25.15 3.51 16.94
C LYS A 131 25.35 2.04 16.64
N LYS A 132 26.39 1.44 17.21
CA LYS A 132 26.58 -0.01 17.28
C LYS A 132 25.49 -0.58 18.20
N SER A 133 24.31 -0.85 17.65
CA SER A 133 23.26 -1.59 18.32
C SER A 133 22.91 -2.80 17.47
N PHE A 134 22.67 -3.93 18.08
CA PHE A 134 22.29 -5.21 17.45
C PHE A 134 21.10 -5.07 16.48
N TRP A 135 20.23 -4.13 16.72
CA TRP A 135 19.02 -3.88 15.93
C TRP A 135 19.22 -3.00 14.69
N TRP A 136 20.43 -2.47 14.44
CA TRP A 136 20.69 -1.63 13.27
C TRP A 136 21.20 -2.46 12.09
N MET A 137 20.41 -2.47 11.02
CA MET A 137 20.75 -3.18 9.78
C MET A 137 21.23 -2.19 8.72
N ALA A 138 22.45 -2.40 8.22
CA ALA A 138 23.01 -1.68 7.08
C ALA A 138 22.65 -2.42 5.78
N ARG A 139 22.22 -1.70 4.76
CA ARG A 139 21.86 -2.25 3.45
C ARG A 139 22.64 -1.54 2.35
N TYR A 140 23.01 -2.34 1.37
CA TYR A 140 23.64 -1.90 0.15
C TYR A 140 22.92 -2.57 -1.03
N LEU A 141 22.50 -1.75 -2.00
CA LEU A 141 21.79 -2.23 -3.18
C LEU A 141 22.22 -1.40 -4.40
N ILE A 142 22.42 -2.06 -5.53
CA ILE A 142 22.67 -1.42 -6.83
C ILE A 142 21.48 -1.72 -7.72
N ASP A 143 20.83 -0.68 -8.23
CA ASP A 143 19.73 -0.83 -9.17
C ASP A 143 20.22 -1.07 -10.61
N ILE A 144 19.28 -1.28 -11.55
CA ILE A 144 19.61 -1.55 -12.96
C ILE A 144 20.32 -0.37 -13.64
N GLU A 145 20.15 0.86 -13.14
CA GLU A 145 20.77 2.08 -13.65
C GLU A 145 22.19 2.29 -13.08
N GLY A 146 22.67 1.35 -12.24
CA GLY A 146 23.98 1.41 -11.60
C GLY A 146 24.02 2.35 -10.38
N VAL A 147 22.87 2.89 -9.96
CA VAL A 147 22.81 3.78 -8.78
C VAL A 147 23.00 2.96 -7.52
N ARG A 148 23.92 3.42 -6.68
CA ARG A 148 24.24 2.77 -5.40
C ARG A 148 23.37 3.37 -4.30
N HIS A 149 22.58 2.53 -3.63
CA HIS A 149 21.73 2.87 -2.51
C HIS A 149 22.32 2.30 -1.23
N ILE A 150 22.77 3.17 -0.31
CA ILE A 150 23.32 2.80 1.00
C ILE A 150 22.44 3.43 2.06
N TYR A 151 21.89 2.62 2.97
CA TYR A 151 21.05 3.11 4.05
C TYR A 151 21.11 2.19 5.27
N ARG A 152 20.70 2.71 6.42
CA ARG A 152 20.67 1.96 7.68
C ARG A 152 19.34 2.20 8.36
N TYR A 153 18.77 1.15 8.92
CA TYR A 153 17.50 1.25 9.62
C TYR A 153 17.47 0.38 10.88
N ASN A 154 16.56 0.72 11.79
CA ASN A 154 16.29 -0.08 12.98
C ASN A 154 15.33 -1.22 12.60
N LEU A 155 15.81 -2.46 12.68
CA LEU A 155 15.04 -3.66 12.32
C LEU A 155 13.83 -3.86 13.23
N LEU A 156 13.98 -3.65 14.55
CA LEU A 156 12.88 -3.82 15.50
C LEU A 156 11.72 -2.87 15.18
N LEU A 157 12.04 -1.59 14.91
CA LEU A 157 11.04 -0.60 14.49
C LEU A 157 10.36 -1.03 13.19
N GLY A 158 11.13 -1.56 12.22
CA GLY A 158 10.59 -2.06 10.95
C GLY A 158 9.62 -3.23 11.14
N ILE A 159 9.96 -4.18 12.01
CA ILE A 159 9.14 -5.36 12.36
C ILE A 159 7.82 -4.93 13.00
N VAL A 160 7.89 -4.11 14.06
CA VAL A 160 6.69 -3.63 14.78
C VAL A 160 5.78 -2.83 13.84
N LEU A 161 6.36 -1.92 13.07
CA LEU A 161 5.64 -1.12 12.11
C LEU A 161 4.95 -1.99 11.05
N SER A 162 5.64 -2.99 10.50
CA SER A 162 5.10 -3.89 9.48
C SER A 162 3.91 -4.70 9.99
N PHE A 163 3.93 -5.14 11.26
CA PHE A 163 2.77 -5.81 11.86
C PHE A 163 1.54 -4.89 11.90
N PHE A 164 1.67 -3.66 12.41
CA PHE A 164 0.55 -2.72 12.48
C PHE A 164 0.09 -2.27 11.11
N VAL A 165 1.01 -2.12 10.15
CA VAL A 165 0.65 -1.83 8.76
C VAL A 165 -0.15 -2.98 8.16
N GLY A 166 0.27 -4.22 8.37
CA GLY A 166 -0.47 -5.40 7.90
C GLY A 166 -1.88 -5.44 8.48
N PHE A 167 -2.01 -5.24 9.80
CA PHE A 167 -3.30 -5.23 10.48
C PHE A 167 -4.23 -4.12 9.96
N ALA A 168 -3.80 -2.86 10.05
CA ALA A 168 -4.62 -1.72 9.63
C ALA A 168 -4.98 -1.77 8.14
N SER A 169 -4.05 -2.22 7.32
CA SER A 169 -4.25 -2.27 5.87
C SER A 169 -5.21 -3.35 5.42
N SER A 170 -5.15 -4.53 6.03
CA SER A 170 -6.09 -5.61 5.71
C SER A 170 -7.46 -5.37 6.34
N LEU A 171 -7.51 -4.77 7.53
CA LEU A 171 -8.75 -4.32 8.14
C LEU A 171 -9.52 -3.35 7.24
N LEU A 172 -8.81 -2.40 6.63
CA LEU A 172 -9.40 -1.31 5.84
C LEU A 172 -9.40 -1.59 4.33
N GLY A 173 -8.79 -2.66 3.87
CA GLY A 173 -8.69 -2.98 2.45
C GLY A 173 -7.78 -2.04 1.62
N ILE A 174 -6.98 -1.19 2.28
CA ILE A 174 -6.23 -0.12 1.58
C ILE A 174 -4.93 -0.57 0.94
N GLY A 175 -4.47 -1.79 1.23
CA GLY A 175 -3.24 -2.29 0.63
C GLY A 175 -1.97 -1.66 1.18
N GLY A 176 -1.88 -1.41 2.48
CA GLY A 176 -0.66 -1.13 3.29
C GLY A 176 0.40 -0.16 2.80
N GLY A 177 0.68 -0.12 1.53
CA GLY A 177 1.77 0.68 0.98
C GLY A 177 1.66 2.17 1.22
N ILE A 178 0.43 2.65 1.37
CA ILE A 178 0.15 4.05 1.70
C ILE A 178 0.72 4.45 3.07
N ILE A 179 0.78 3.52 4.00
CA ILE A 179 1.38 3.70 5.33
C ILE A 179 2.84 3.24 5.29
N HIS A 180 3.09 2.10 4.64
CA HIS A 180 4.39 1.44 4.66
C HIS A 180 5.48 2.26 3.94
N VAL A 181 5.19 2.80 2.74
CA VAL A 181 6.18 3.60 1.99
C VAL A 181 6.61 4.86 2.76
N PRO A 182 5.72 5.74 3.23
CA PRO A 182 6.12 6.89 4.05
C PRO A 182 6.85 6.49 5.33
N ALA A 183 6.43 5.41 5.97
CA ALA A 183 7.07 4.94 7.18
C ALA A 183 8.48 4.39 6.90
N MET A 184 8.68 3.63 5.83
CA MET A 184 10.01 3.18 5.40
C MET A 184 10.93 4.37 5.09
N VAL A 185 10.41 5.41 4.41
CA VAL A 185 11.21 6.57 4.04
C VAL A 185 11.54 7.44 5.26
N ASN A 186 10.54 7.78 6.08
CA ASN A 186 10.70 8.78 7.14
C ASN A 186 11.23 8.20 8.47
N LEU A 187 10.90 6.93 8.78
CA LEU A 187 11.27 6.28 10.04
C LEU A 187 12.42 5.29 9.87
N LEU A 188 12.48 4.60 8.71
CA LEU A 188 13.49 3.58 8.44
C LEU A 188 14.59 4.04 7.47
N ASN A 189 14.57 5.30 7.02
CA ASN A 189 15.59 5.91 6.15
C ASN A 189 15.79 5.19 4.80
N PHE A 190 14.79 4.49 4.29
CA PHE A 190 14.87 3.89 2.96
C PHE A 190 14.85 4.96 1.86
N PRO A 191 15.68 4.82 0.81
CA PRO A 191 15.51 5.61 -0.41
C PRO A 191 14.13 5.36 -1.01
N ILE A 192 13.44 6.40 -1.46
CA ILE A 192 12.02 6.33 -1.84
C ILE A 192 11.72 5.27 -2.91
N HIS A 193 12.55 5.14 -3.94
CA HIS A 193 12.35 4.14 -4.99
C HIS A 193 12.57 2.70 -4.49
N ILE A 194 13.47 2.50 -3.52
CA ILE A 194 13.69 1.21 -2.86
C ILE A 194 12.52 0.91 -1.92
N ALA A 195 12.07 1.90 -1.14
CA ALA A 195 10.90 1.78 -0.28
C ALA A 195 9.65 1.40 -1.08
N THR A 196 9.37 2.10 -2.20
CA THR A 196 8.25 1.82 -3.09
C THR A 196 8.30 0.39 -3.64
N ALA A 197 9.44 -0.05 -4.15
CA ALA A 197 9.61 -1.38 -4.73
C ALA A 197 9.52 -2.49 -3.66
N THR A 198 10.18 -2.29 -2.52
CA THR A 198 10.19 -3.24 -1.40
C THR A 198 8.82 -3.37 -0.76
N SER A 199 8.13 -2.24 -0.57
CA SER A 199 6.74 -2.22 -0.10
C SER A 199 5.82 -3.00 -1.03
N HIS A 200 5.93 -2.85 -2.35
CA HIS A 200 5.11 -3.61 -3.31
C HIS A 200 5.26 -5.11 -3.14
N PHE A 201 6.49 -5.60 -2.94
CA PHE A 201 6.71 -7.02 -2.68
C PHE A 201 6.03 -7.47 -1.37
N VAL A 202 6.15 -6.70 -0.29
CA VAL A 202 5.47 -7.00 0.99
C VAL A 202 3.95 -6.99 0.81
N LEU A 203 3.43 -6.01 0.04
CA LEU A 203 2.00 -5.90 -0.25
C LEU A 203 1.45 -7.07 -1.06
N SER A 204 2.22 -7.64 -1.98
CA SER A 204 1.74 -8.78 -2.76
C SER A 204 1.46 -9.98 -1.86
N LEU A 205 2.33 -10.26 -0.91
CA LEU A 205 2.13 -11.35 0.06
C LEU A 205 1.04 -11.02 1.09
N MET A 206 0.99 -9.78 1.56
CA MET A 206 -0.05 -9.30 2.47
C MET A 206 -1.44 -9.36 1.81
N GLY A 207 -1.57 -8.82 0.59
CA GLY A 207 -2.82 -8.86 -0.16
C GLY A 207 -3.29 -10.29 -0.46
N LEU A 208 -2.36 -11.20 -0.77
CA LEU A 208 -2.66 -12.62 -0.92
C LEU A 208 -3.24 -13.20 0.37
N SER A 209 -2.58 -12.96 1.51
CA SER A 209 -3.04 -13.51 2.80
C SER A 209 -4.43 -12.98 3.18
N GLY A 210 -4.68 -11.67 3.02
CA GLY A 210 -5.99 -11.09 3.27
C GLY A 210 -7.07 -11.60 2.30
N THR A 211 -6.73 -11.77 1.02
CA THR A 211 -7.62 -12.35 0.01
C THR A 211 -8.00 -13.79 0.36
N ILE A 212 -7.04 -14.60 0.81
CA ILE A 212 -7.30 -15.97 1.23
C ILE A 212 -8.28 -16.00 2.43
N VAL A 213 -8.08 -15.13 3.42
CA VAL A 213 -8.99 -15.04 4.58
C VAL A 213 -10.41 -14.71 4.13
N HIS A 214 -10.62 -13.69 3.30
CA HIS A 214 -11.93 -13.31 2.80
C HIS A 214 -12.55 -14.37 1.87
N TYR A 215 -11.72 -15.09 1.10
CA TYR A 215 -12.19 -16.21 0.28
C TYR A 215 -12.73 -17.35 1.14
N LEU A 216 -12.01 -17.71 2.20
CA LEU A 216 -12.42 -18.78 3.14
C LEU A 216 -13.66 -18.39 3.95
N LYS A 217 -13.88 -17.10 4.20
CA LYS A 217 -15.09 -16.58 4.84
C LYS A 217 -16.31 -16.54 3.91
N GLY A 218 -16.08 -16.57 2.59
CA GLY A 218 -17.13 -16.44 1.58
C GLY A 218 -17.36 -15.00 1.08
N ASP A 219 -16.80 -13.98 1.72
CA ASP A 219 -17.00 -12.56 1.40
C ASP A 219 -16.61 -12.23 -0.04
N LEU A 220 -15.59 -12.92 -0.58
CA LEU A 220 -15.05 -12.67 -1.91
C LEU A 220 -15.99 -13.15 -3.04
N HIS A 221 -16.87 -14.12 -2.78
CA HIS A 221 -17.73 -14.68 -3.82
C HIS A 221 -18.67 -13.64 -4.44
N GLU A 222 -19.15 -12.70 -3.63
CA GLU A 222 -20.03 -11.62 -4.08
C GLU A 222 -19.31 -10.51 -4.88
N GLY A 223 -17.97 -10.53 -4.86
CA GLY A 223 -17.13 -9.54 -5.53
C GLY A 223 -16.30 -10.08 -6.68
N LEU A 224 -16.45 -11.36 -7.05
CA LEU A 224 -15.60 -12.00 -8.08
C LEU A 224 -15.67 -11.31 -9.44
N PHE A 225 -16.85 -10.79 -9.81
CA PHE A 225 -17.03 -10.07 -11.06
C PHE A 225 -16.20 -8.78 -11.08
N GLU A 226 -16.26 -8.00 -10.02
CA GLU A 226 -15.50 -6.76 -9.87
C GLU A 226 -13.99 -7.06 -9.84
N VAL A 227 -13.58 -8.10 -9.10
CA VAL A 227 -12.15 -8.51 -9.00
C VAL A 227 -11.60 -8.90 -10.36
N LEU A 228 -12.37 -9.62 -11.18
CA LEU A 228 -11.90 -10.06 -12.50
C LEU A 228 -11.56 -8.86 -13.40
N TYR A 229 -12.49 -7.92 -13.55
CA TYR A 229 -12.30 -6.79 -14.48
C TYR A 229 -11.36 -5.72 -13.93
N LEU A 230 -11.48 -5.37 -12.65
CA LEU A 230 -10.49 -4.51 -11.98
C LEU A 230 -9.10 -5.14 -12.03
N GLY A 231 -9.03 -6.46 -11.80
CA GLY A 231 -7.79 -7.23 -11.80
C GLY A 231 -7.03 -7.16 -13.13
N ILE A 232 -7.72 -7.35 -14.25
CA ILE A 232 -7.13 -7.20 -15.59
C ILE A 232 -6.58 -5.78 -15.75
N GLY A 233 -7.37 -4.77 -15.38
CA GLY A 233 -6.97 -3.37 -15.46
C GLY A 233 -5.73 -3.07 -14.63
N VAL A 234 -5.69 -3.51 -13.36
CA VAL A 234 -4.57 -3.20 -12.46
C VAL A 234 -3.28 -3.91 -12.88
N ILE A 235 -3.34 -5.12 -13.44
CA ILE A 235 -2.16 -5.83 -13.93
C ILE A 235 -1.46 -5.01 -15.01
N ILE A 236 -2.22 -4.49 -15.98
CA ILE A 236 -1.70 -3.62 -17.04
C ILE A 236 -1.25 -2.28 -16.47
N GLY A 237 -2.09 -1.66 -15.63
CA GLY A 237 -1.82 -0.38 -14.98
C GLY A 237 -0.54 -0.41 -14.14
N ALA A 238 -0.28 -1.51 -13.42
CA ALA A 238 0.92 -1.67 -12.62
C ALA A 238 2.21 -1.63 -13.44
N GLN A 239 2.23 -2.25 -14.61
CA GLN A 239 3.39 -2.21 -15.52
C GLN A 239 3.67 -0.79 -16.02
N ILE A 240 2.61 -0.04 -16.34
CA ILE A 240 2.71 1.37 -16.75
C ILE A 240 3.20 2.22 -15.57
N GLY A 241 2.59 2.07 -14.39
CA GLY A 241 2.94 2.80 -13.17
C GLY A 241 4.39 2.57 -12.75
N ALA A 242 4.86 1.32 -12.79
CA ALA A 242 6.24 1.00 -12.49
C ALA A 242 7.23 1.66 -13.47
N ARG A 243 6.87 1.79 -14.75
CA ARG A 243 7.71 2.52 -15.73
C ARG A 243 7.71 4.02 -15.46
N LEU A 244 6.54 4.60 -15.16
CA LEU A 244 6.41 6.03 -14.87
C LEU A 244 7.13 6.43 -13.58
N SER A 245 7.13 5.57 -12.56
CA SER A 245 7.75 5.84 -11.25
C SER A 245 9.24 6.19 -11.34
N THR A 246 9.94 5.76 -12.38
CA THR A 246 11.37 6.08 -12.60
C THR A 246 11.58 7.48 -13.17
N LYS A 247 10.58 8.02 -13.86
CA LYS A 247 10.64 9.35 -14.49
C LYS A 247 10.18 10.48 -13.56
N ILE A 248 9.51 10.13 -12.46
CA ILE A 248 8.91 11.11 -11.53
C ILE A 248 9.78 11.24 -10.29
N LYS A 249 10.04 12.49 -9.89
CA LYS A 249 10.77 12.78 -8.65
C LYS A 249 9.99 12.27 -7.44
N GLY A 250 10.65 11.60 -6.49
CA GLY A 250 10.01 11.02 -5.31
C GLY A 250 9.17 12.00 -4.50
N LYS A 251 9.58 13.28 -4.44
CA LYS A 251 8.80 14.33 -3.78
C LYS A 251 7.42 14.52 -4.42
N VAL A 252 7.33 14.48 -5.74
CA VAL A 252 6.05 14.60 -6.48
C VAL A 252 5.15 13.42 -6.18
N ILE A 253 5.71 12.21 -6.13
CA ILE A 253 4.97 10.98 -5.79
C ILE A 253 4.28 11.15 -4.42
N ILE A 254 5.03 11.59 -3.39
CA ILE A 254 4.49 11.77 -2.03
C ILE A 254 3.45 12.91 -1.99
N GLN A 255 3.67 14.00 -2.72
CA GLN A 255 2.69 15.10 -2.78
C GLN A 255 1.38 14.67 -3.44
N CYS A 256 1.44 13.97 -4.58
CA CYS A 256 0.25 13.43 -5.24
C CYS A 256 -0.51 12.46 -4.33
N LEU A 257 0.24 11.61 -3.59
CA LEU A 257 -0.33 10.73 -2.59
C LEU A 257 -1.07 11.50 -1.50
N ALA A 258 -0.42 12.50 -0.90
CA ALA A 258 -1.00 13.30 0.18
C ALA A 258 -2.30 14.01 -0.25
N ILE A 259 -2.32 14.59 -1.46
CA ILE A 259 -3.51 15.25 -2.00
C ILE A 259 -4.64 14.24 -2.23
N ALA A 260 -4.33 13.09 -2.86
CA ALA A 260 -5.33 12.05 -3.11
C ALA A 260 -5.93 11.53 -1.78
N LEU A 261 -5.11 11.32 -0.76
CA LEU A 261 -5.56 10.93 0.58
C LEU A 261 -6.48 11.95 1.22
N LEU A 262 -6.13 13.23 1.13
CA LEU A 262 -6.92 14.30 1.74
C LEU A 262 -8.31 14.38 1.09
N ILE A 263 -8.38 14.35 -0.24
CA ILE A 263 -9.65 14.39 -0.97
C ILE A 263 -10.54 13.22 -0.55
N VAL A 264 -9.97 12.03 -0.51
CA VAL A 264 -10.70 10.80 -0.15
C VAL A 264 -11.17 10.85 1.31
N ALA A 265 -10.29 11.26 2.24
CA ALA A 265 -10.60 11.36 3.66
C ALA A 265 -11.76 12.33 3.94
N VAL A 266 -11.69 13.54 3.34
CA VAL A 266 -12.74 14.55 3.48
C VAL A 266 -14.07 14.01 2.97
N ARG A 267 -14.09 13.36 1.82
CA ARG A 267 -15.32 12.83 1.22
C ARG A 267 -15.97 11.73 2.07
N ILE A 268 -15.16 10.79 2.59
CA ILE A 268 -15.68 9.70 3.43
C ILE A 268 -16.21 10.25 4.76
N LEU A 269 -15.48 11.14 5.41
CA LEU A 269 -15.92 11.73 6.68
C LEU A 269 -17.19 12.57 6.48
N TRP A 270 -17.26 13.34 5.40
CA TRP A 270 -18.45 14.10 5.06
C TRP A 270 -19.68 13.18 4.87
N ALA A 271 -19.56 12.13 4.05
CA ALA A 271 -20.64 11.18 3.78
C ALA A 271 -21.04 10.33 5.00
N THR A 272 -20.24 10.30 6.06
CA THR A 272 -20.51 9.54 7.28
C THR A 272 -21.13 10.40 8.38
N LEU A 273 -20.83 11.71 8.38
CA LEU A 273 -21.28 12.65 9.42
C LEU A 273 -22.54 13.41 9.02
N PHE A 274 -22.77 13.56 7.73
CA PHE A 274 -23.89 14.28 7.11
C PHE A 274 -24.60 13.43 6.05
#